data_2e32c6b98b23ed61dcbb57635ae3945b
#
_entry.id   2e32c6b98b23ed61dcbb57635ae3945b
#
_cell.length_a   1.000
_cell.length_b   1.000
_cell.length_c   1.000
_cell.angle_alpha   90.00
_cell.angle_beta   90.00
_cell.angle_gamma   90.00
#
_symmetry.space_group_name_H-M   'P 1'
#
loop_
_entity.id
_entity.type
_entity.pdbx_description
1 polymer ?
#
loop_
_entity_poly.entity_id
_entity_poly.type
_entity_poly.pdbx_seq_one_letter_code
_entity_poly.pdbx_strand_id
1 'polypeptide(L)'
;MRKETKKANTSRAMNTYGAGLEANTLAMLDSTGAKDNRDANEDRLQYLEAVRAASLVPEHGIPPTNKMYQAMFRILRFGRTLELVAASFHLLTQLHQRYPWVYISDGKHELDIVDEAWSPFNFGSDFDSGEKEISVRSSLFQELIQNMNKGVDESEESDLKILGNMFLFKYLVHVLKLDFTPRNQVFEETMNWSLLKESSLNLLLASRRVNFKLLMKDCISTMCTPFDADGKSISLVELHKGMLSAMKELLVMIIELDASKKKADIEGITNRGDGVRTPALEIIVDELTYDEYLLSNFLQVFDDPKWKLEIVLQYLTKYIPKPSVRTRRSNTPQGEDLKTLNGILKTFSNGTNAKNITKKIGPVVVQILIGHGFLAQLTISNTNEGESITEICNSVIAALTNLKRVDQKIEILPFGKEVLFTAEMVLKTKA
;
A
#
# COMPACT_ATOMS: atom_id res chain seq x y z
N MET A 1 44.52 -21.60 32.39
CA MET A 1 44.94 -21.71 30.97
C MET A 1 44.03 -22.53 30.04
N ARG A 2 42.78 -22.81 30.40
CA ARG A 2 41.88 -23.63 29.54
C ARG A 2 40.66 -22.87 28.96
N LYS A 3 40.51 -21.58 29.30
CA LYS A 3 39.41 -20.74 28.78
C LYS A 3 39.77 -19.87 27.56
N GLU A 4 41.05 -19.58 27.30
CA GLU A 4 41.46 -18.75 26.18
C GLU A 4 41.55 -19.49 24.83
N THR A 5 41.83 -20.82 24.89
CA THR A 5 41.89 -21.62 23.65
C THR A 5 40.53 -21.87 23.00
N LYS A 6 39.43 -21.84 23.74
CA LYS A 6 38.07 -22.00 23.18
C LYS A 6 37.58 -20.71 22.47
N LYS A 7 37.96 -19.53 22.96
CA LYS A 7 37.61 -18.24 22.29
C LYS A 7 38.37 -18.03 20.98
N ALA A 8 39.63 -18.44 20.92
CA ALA A 8 40.45 -18.31 19.69
C ALA A 8 40.00 -19.29 18.60
N ASN A 9 39.51 -20.47 18.92
CA ASN A 9 39.01 -21.43 17.94
C ASN A 9 37.62 -21.05 17.41
N THR A 10 36.72 -20.45 18.21
CA THR A 10 35.42 -19.95 17.74
C THR A 10 35.57 -18.73 16.85
N SER A 11 36.49 -17.80 17.15
CA SER A 11 36.74 -16.63 16.29
C SER A 11 37.43 -17.01 14.97
N ARG A 12 38.26 -18.05 14.95
CA ARG A 12 38.93 -18.54 13.74
C ARG A 12 37.95 -19.34 12.84
N ALA A 13 37.02 -20.10 13.41
CA ALA A 13 35.98 -20.78 12.66
C ALA A 13 34.95 -19.79 12.11
N MET A 14 34.59 -18.74 12.86
CA MET A 14 33.71 -17.67 12.38
C MET A 14 34.34 -16.88 11.23
N ASN A 15 35.64 -16.56 11.28
CA ASN A 15 36.33 -15.86 10.18
C ASN A 15 36.43 -16.70 8.90
N THR A 16 36.61 -18.02 9.01
CA THR A 16 36.63 -18.90 7.83
C THR A 16 35.25 -19.09 7.21
N TYR A 17 34.17 -19.11 7.99
CA TYR A 17 32.81 -19.19 7.50
C TYR A 17 32.40 -17.90 6.76
N GLY A 18 32.75 -16.73 7.29
CA GLY A 18 32.52 -15.43 6.67
C GLY A 18 33.26 -15.29 5.35
N ALA A 19 34.53 -15.70 5.25
CA ALA A 19 35.32 -15.63 4.04
C ALA A 19 34.81 -16.56 2.92
N GLY A 20 34.31 -17.75 3.28
CA GLY A 20 33.70 -18.68 2.31
C GLY A 20 32.39 -18.15 1.74
N LEU A 21 31.54 -17.58 2.61
CA LEU A 21 30.25 -17.01 2.19
C LEU A 21 30.44 -15.76 1.29
N GLU A 22 31.45 -14.96 1.56
CA GLU A 22 31.79 -13.77 0.75
C GLU A 22 32.32 -14.16 -0.65
N ALA A 23 33.15 -15.21 -0.76
CA ALA A 23 33.61 -15.75 -2.03
C ALA A 23 32.44 -16.31 -2.87
N ASN A 24 31.52 -17.05 -2.23
CA ASN A 24 30.29 -17.54 -2.87
C ASN A 24 29.38 -16.39 -3.33
N THR A 25 29.29 -15.33 -2.55
CA THR A 25 28.52 -14.12 -2.93
C THR A 25 29.05 -13.48 -4.21
N LEU A 26 30.36 -13.34 -4.32
CA LEU A 26 31.01 -12.81 -5.54
C LEU A 26 30.75 -13.73 -6.73
N ALA A 27 30.87 -15.04 -6.58
CA ALA A 27 30.53 -16.00 -7.63
C ALA A 27 29.07 -15.90 -8.09
N MET A 28 28.11 -15.67 -7.16
CA MET A 28 26.71 -15.45 -7.50
C MET A 28 26.49 -14.13 -8.26
N LEU A 29 27.25 -13.08 -7.95
CA LEU A 29 27.19 -11.80 -8.66
C LEU A 29 27.85 -11.88 -10.05
N ASP A 30 28.93 -12.63 -10.21
CA ASP A 30 29.69 -12.79 -11.48
C ASP A 30 29.01 -13.75 -12.47
N SER A 31 28.11 -14.62 -12.01
CA SER A 31 27.43 -15.63 -12.83
C SER A 31 26.46 -15.08 -13.89
N THR A 32 26.81 -13.92 -14.49
CA THR A 32 26.02 -13.27 -15.55
C THR A 32 26.17 -14.05 -16.87
N GLY A 33 25.20 -14.90 -17.16
CA GLY A 33 25.04 -15.52 -18.47
C GLY A 33 25.43 -16.99 -18.56
N ALA A 34 25.77 -17.67 -17.47
CA ALA A 34 25.79 -19.12 -17.45
C ALA A 34 24.40 -19.67 -17.79
N LYS A 35 24.32 -20.62 -18.72
CA LYS A 35 23.06 -21.34 -19.00
C LYS A 35 22.57 -21.87 -17.65
N ASP A 36 21.30 -21.56 -17.30
CA ASP A 36 20.68 -22.09 -16.09
C ASP A 36 20.55 -23.62 -16.22
N ASN A 37 21.56 -24.32 -15.80
CA ASN A 37 21.53 -25.74 -15.60
C ASN A 37 20.93 -26.04 -14.23
N ARG A 38 20.40 -27.23 -14.04
CA ARG A 38 19.85 -27.70 -12.76
C ARG A 38 20.85 -27.48 -11.60
N ASP A 39 22.12 -27.74 -11.84
CA ASP A 39 23.21 -27.60 -10.89
C ASP A 39 23.35 -26.11 -10.42
N ALA A 40 23.23 -25.15 -11.35
CA ALA A 40 23.27 -23.73 -11.00
C ALA A 40 22.09 -23.27 -10.12
N ASN A 41 20.92 -23.88 -10.24
CA ASN A 41 19.78 -23.61 -9.39
C ASN A 41 19.95 -24.22 -8.00
N GLU A 42 20.51 -25.44 -7.90
CA GLU A 42 20.87 -26.07 -6.63
C GLU A 42 21.93 -25.24 -5.89
N ASP A 43 22.96 -24.75 -6.56
CA ASP A 43 23.98 -23.86 -5.98
C ASP A 43 23.37 -22.56 -5.44
N ARG A 44 22.40 -21.96 -6.15
CA ARG A 44 21.69 -20.77 -5.69
C ARG A 44 20.83 -21.05 -4.46
N LEU A 45 20.13 -22.18 -4.39
CA LEU A 45 19.37 -22.59 -3.21
C LEU A 45 20.29 -22.83 -2.02
N GLN A 46 21.41 -23.54 -2.21
CA GLN A 46 22.41 -23.75 -1.16
C GLN A 46 23.00 -22.44 -0.66
N TYR A 47 23.23 -21.47 -1.54
CA TYR A 47 23.68 -20.12 -1.15
C TYR A 47 22.65 -19.42 -0.27
N LEU A 48 21.34 -19.45 -0.65
CA LEU A 48 20.28 -18.84 0.17
C LEU A 48 20.19 -19.49 1.55
N GLU A 49 20.30 -20.83 1.64
CA GLU A 49 20.31 -21.55 2.91
C GLU A 49 21.56 -21.24 3.76
N ALA A 50 22.73 -21.06 3.12
CA ALA A 50 23.95 -20.66 3.84
C ALA A 50 23.81 -19.26 4.45
N VAL A 51 23.23 -18.29 3.71
CA VAL A 51 22.95 -16.95 4.24
C VAL A 51 21.93 -17.01 5.37
N ARG A 52 20.86 -17.81 5.21
CA ARG A 52 19.86 -18.05 6.27
C ARG A 52 20.50 -18.60 7.54
N ALA A 53 21.33 -19.64 7.39
CA ALA A 53 22.01 -20.29 8.50
C ALA A 53 22.96 -19.32 9.23
N ALA A 54 23.66 -18.46 8.53
CA ALA A 54 24.58 -17.50 9.11
C ALA A 54 23.88 -16.32 9.81
N SER A 55 22.78 -15.86 9.26
CA SER A 55 22.17 -14.59 9.70
C SER A 55 20.91 -14.77 10.55
N LEU A 56 20.10 -15.82 10.33
CA LEU A 56 18.82 -15.98 11.00
C LEU A 56 18.78 -17.05 12.09
N VAL A 57 19.57 -18.12 11.93
CA VAL A 57 19.54 -19.25 12.87
C VAL A 57 20.22 -18.93 14.21
N PRO A 58 21.41 -18.30 14.27
CA PRO A 58 22.02 -17.95 15.54
C PRO A 58 21.26 -16.81 16.23
N GLU A 59 21.15 -16.86 17.55
CA GLU A 59 20.57 -15.78 18.37
C GLU A 59 21.31 -14.44 18.11
N HIS A 60 22.62 -14.51 17.90
CA HIS A 60 23.50 -13.40 17.49
C HIS A 60 24.01 -13.63 16.05
N GLY A 61 23.07 -13.73 15.10
CA GLY A 61 23.42 -13.89 13.68
C GLY A 61 24.18 -12.71 13.13
N ILE A 62 24.97 -12.95 12.08
CA ILE A 62 25.76 -11.91 11.42
C ILE A 62 24.85 -11.16 10.42
N PRO A 63 24.72 -9.81 10.49
CA PRO A 63 23.99 -9.06 9.48
C PRO A 63 24.56 -9.32 8.09
N PRO A 64 23.71 -9.54 7.07
CA PRO A 64 24.18 -9.72 5.70
C PRO A 64 24.85 -8.46 5.18
N THR A 65 25.89 -8.64 4.36
CA THR A 65 26.54 -7.52 3.66
C THR A 65 25.68 -7.00 2.50
N ASN A 66 25.92 -5.77 2.05
CA ASN A 66 25.24 -5.19 0.89
C ASN A 66 25.33 -6.07 -0.35
N LYS A 67 26.50 -6.74 -0.57
CA LYS A 67 26.70 -7.68 -1.68
C LYS A 67 25.82 -8.93 -1.55
N MET A 68 25.62 -9.43 -0.32
CA MET A 68 24.69 -10.55 -0.08
C MET A 68 23.24 -10.16 -0.38
N TYR A 69 22.79 -8.99 0.07
CA TYR A 69 21.47 -8.46 -0.30
C TYR A 69 21.31 -8.33 -1.82
N GLN A 70 22.32 -7.81 -2.49
CA GLN A 70 22.35 -7.65 -3.94
C GLN A 70 22.26 -9.01 -4.67
N ALA A 71 23.03 -10.02 -4.21
CA ALA A 71 23.00 -11.37 -4.78
C ALA A 71 21.64 -12.04 -4.60
N MET A 72 21.06 -11.97 -3.40
CA MET A 72 19.71 -12.50 -3.14
C MET A 72 18.63 -11.79 -3.95
N PHE A 73 18.69 -10.46 -4.05
CA PHE A 73 17.74 -9.70 -4.86
C PHE A 73 17.86 -10.02 -6.35
N ARG A 74 19.08 -10.29 -6.84
CA ARG A 74 19.28 -10.77 -8.20
C ARG A 74 18.63 -12.12 -8.44
N ILE A 75 18.71 -13.05 -7.48
CA ILE A 75 18.01 -14.34 -7.54
C ILE A 75 16.49 -14.12 -7.57
N LEU A 76 15.95 -13.22 -6.73
CA LEU A 76 14.53 -12.87 -6.75
C LEU A 76 14.09 -12.34 -8.11
N ARG A 77 14.87 -11.45 -8.73
CA ARG A 77 14.50 -10.75 -9.96
C ARG A 77 14.66 -11.59 -11.23
N PHE A 78 15.65 -12.46 -11.27
CA PHE A 78 16.04 -13.20 -12.46
C PHE A 78 15.99 -14.73 -12.30
N GLY A 79 15.50 -15.24 -11.17
CA GLY A 79 15.33 -16.66 -10.93
C GLY A 79 14.34 -17.27 -11.94
N ARG A 80 14.68 -18.43 -12.46
CA ARG A 80 13.88 -19.14 -13.49
C ARG A 80 13.04 -20.28 -12.92
N THR A 81 13.03 -20.46 -11.62
CA THR A 81 12.16 -21.41 -10.94
C THR A 81 11.40 -20.71 -9.84
N LEU A 82 10.15 -21.10 -9.64
CA LEU A 82 9.30 -20.54 -8.60
C LEU A 82 9.90 -20.74 -7.20
N GLU A 83 10.56 -21.89 -7.00
CA GLU A 83 11.24 -22.23 -5.77
C GLU A 83 12.33 -21.22 -5.39
N LEU A 84 13.21 -20.90 -6.34
CA LEU A 84 14.27 -19.88 -6.15
C LEU A 84 13.71 -18.50 -5.85
N VAL A 85 12.70 -18.08 -6.61
CA VAL A 85 12.06 -16.78 -6.44
C VAL A 85 11.38 -16.68 -5.05
N ALA A 86 10.64 -17.73 -4.67
CA ALA A 86 9.96 -17.78 -3.38
C ALA A 86 10.97 -17.85 -2.21
N ALA A 87 11.99 -18.71 -2.30
CA ALA A 87 13.03 -18.83 -1.27
C ALA A 87 13.76 -17.50 -1.05
N SER A 88 14.14 -16.82 -2.16
CA SER A 88 14.79 -15.51 -2.08
C SER A 88 13.89 -14.43 -1.50
N PHE A 89 12.61 -14.38 -1.90
CA PHE A 89 11.62 -13.45 -1.36
C PHE A 89 11.47 -13.62 0.16
N HIS A 90 11.28 -14.86 0.62
CA HIS A 90 11.10 -15.14 2.04
C HIS A 90 12.35 -14.79 2.85
N LEU A 91 13.54 -15.16 2.35
CA LEU A 91 14.79 -14.84 3.02
C LEU A 91 15.02 -13.34 3.14
N LEU A 92 14.89 -12.59 2.05
CA LEU A 92 15.02 -11.13 2.03
C LEU A 92 14.06 -10.45 2.99
N THR A 93 12.79 -10.89 3.00
CA THR A 93 11.77 -10.33 3.90
C THR A 93 12.14 -10.58 5.37
N GLN A 94 12.56 -11.80 5.73
CA GLN A 94 12.97 -12.13 7.09
C GLN A 94 14.22 -11.38 7.53
N LEU A 95 15.19 -11.20 6.62
CA LEU A 95 16.41 -10.44 6.92
C LEU A 95 16.12 -8.97 7.20
N HIS A 96 15.26 -8.35 6.41
CA HIS A 96 14.87 -6.96 6.64
C HIS A 96 14.04 -6.76 7.92
N GLN A 97 13.25 -7.74 8.31
CA GLN A 97 12.55 -7.71 9.60
C GLN A 97 13.52 -7.80 10.77
N ARG A 98 14.58 -8.62 10.64
CA ARG A 98 15.58 -8.80 11.70
C ARG A 98 16.60 -7.67 11.75
N TYR A 99 16.96 -7.12 10.61
CA TYR A 99 17.99 -6.08 10.44
C TYR A 99 17.40 -4.89 9.67
N PRO A 100 16.47 -4.13 10.29
CA PRO A 100 15.90 -2.95 9.67
C PRO A 100 16.99 -1.88 9.52
N TRP A 101 16.97 -1.15 8.40
CA TRP A 101 17.90 -0.03 8.17
C TRP A 101 17.32 1.32 8.60
N VAL A 102 16.02 1.41 8.87
CA VAL A 102 15.35 2.57 9.45
C VAL A 102 14.53 2.07 10.62
N TYR A 103 14.79 2.59 11.80
CA TYR A 103 14.08 2.18 13.02
C TYR A 103 14.02 3.32 14.04
N ILE A 104 13.10 3.24 14.96
CA ILE A 104 12.95 4.20 16.05
C ILE A 104 13.73 3.68 17.24
N SER A 105 14.67 4.47 17.76
CA SER A 105 15.44 4.13 18.96
C SER A 105 14.56 4.09 20.20
N ASP A 106 14.71 3.02 20.97
CA ASP A 106 14.00 2.87 22.25
C ASP A 106 14.28 4.05 23.20
N GLY A 107 13.24 4.80 23.53
CA GLY A 107 13.25 5.85 24.55
C GLY A 107 13.62 7.26 24.07
N LYS A 108 13.87 7.51 22.78
CA LYS A 108 14.25 8.85 22.30
C LYS A 108 13.33 9.48 21.28
N HIS A 109 12.32 8.79 20.72
CA HIS A 109 11.52 9.24 19.57
C HIS A 109 12.41 9.75 18.40
N GLU A 110 13.64 9.25 18.31
CA GLU A 110 14.63 9.61 17.31
C GLU A 110 14.75 8.50 16.28
N LEU A 111 14.84 8.91 15.00
CA LEU A 111 14.97 8.00 13.89
C LEU A 111 16.44 7.66 13.68
N ASP A 112 16.77 6.39 13.80
CA ASP A 112 18.08 5.87 13.42
C ASP A 112 18.03 5.31 11.99
N ILE A 113 18.98 5.74 11.18
CA ILE A 113 19.15 5.30 9.80
C ILE A 113 20.55 4.69 9.68
N VAL A 114 20.62 3.45 9.20
CA VAL A 114 21.89 2.78 8.93
C VAL A 114 22.51 3.39 7.68
N ASP A 115 23.66 4.02 7.85
CA ASP A 115 24.41 4.60 6.74
C ASP A 115 24.79 3.52 5.72
N GLU A 116 24.72 3.86 4.42
CA GLU A 116 25.09 2.98 3.30
C GLU A 116 24.32 1.64 3.25
N ALA A 117 23.11 1.56 3.86
CA ALA A 117 22.30 0.37 3.74
C ALA A 117 21.94 0.10 2.27
N TRP A 118 21.96 -1.17 1.88
CA TRP A 118 21.58 -1.56 0.53
C TRP A 118 20.07 -1.32 0.28
N SER A 119 19.75 -0.72 -0.85
CA SER A 119 18.35 -0.55 -1.32
C SER A 119 18.17 -1.20 -2.68
N PRO A 120 17.01 -1.88 -2.92
CA PRO A 120 16.67 -2.37 -4.25
C PRO A 120 16.36 -1.24 -5.24
N PHE A 121 16.11 -0.01 -4.76
CA PHE A 121 15.81 1.14 -5.60
C PHE A 121 17.06 1.95 -5.93
N ASN A 122 17.14 2.41 -7.17
CA ASN A 122 18.14 3.37 -7.62
C ASN A 122 17.45 4.64 -8.11
N PHE A 123 17.63 5.73 -7.37
CA PHE A 123 17.12 7.06 -7.70
C PHE A 123 18.17 7.98 -8.32
N GLY A 124 19.38 7.49 -8.55
CA GLY A 124 20.49 8.24 -9.14
C GLY A 124 20.28 8.63 -10.61
N SER A 125 21.04 9.63 -11.07
CA SER A 125 21.05 10.04 -12.48
C SER A 125 21.70 8.98 -13.37
N ASP A 126 21.16 8.80 -14.56
CA ASP A 126 21.47 7.76 -15.55
C ASP A 126 22.85 7.85 -16.21
N PHE A 127 23.89 8.25 -15.56
CA PHE A 127 25.21 8.19 -16.15
C PHE A 127 25.78 6.78 -15.97
N ASP A 128 25.57 6.01 -17.01
CA ASP A 128 26.40 4.98 -17.62
C ASP A 128 27.54 4.41 -16.74
N SER A 129 27.21 3.40 -15.99
CA SER A 129 28.17 2.37 -15.64
C SER A 129 27.67 1.06 -16.25
N GLY A 130 28.44 0.49 -17.17
CA GLY A 130 28.09 -0.68 -17.99
C GLY A 130 27.89 -1.99 -17.21
N GLU A 131 27.65 -1.93 -15.91
CA GLU A 131 27.17 -3.04 -15.11
C GLU A 131 25.65 -3.16 -15.31
N LYS A 132 25.20 -4.32 -15.73
CA LYS A 132 23.76 -4.69 -15.81
C LYS A 132 23.14 -4.39 -14.47
N GLU A 133 22.45 -3.26 -14.38
CA GLU A 133 21.93 -2.69 -13.16
C GLU A 133 20.95 -3.65 -12.48
N ILE A 134 21.33 -4.16 -11.34
CA ILE A 134 20.54 -5.10 -10.55
C ILE A 134 19.36 -4.37 -9.90
N SER A 135 19.55 -3.10 -9.54
CA SER A 135 18.56 -2.26 -8.87
C SER A 135 17.35 -1.91 -9.76
N VAL A 136 16.25 -1.56 -9.11
CA VAL A 136 14.99 -1.18 -9.74
C VAL A 136 14.96 0.32 -9.97
N ARG A 137 14.87 0.73 -11.23
CA ARG A 137 14.60 2.14 -11.59
C ARG A 137 13.14 2.47 -11.38
N SER A 138 12.84 3.74 -11.16
CA SER A 138 11.47 4.21 -10.99
C SER A 138 10.54 3.84 -12.17
N SER A 139 11.01 3.86 -13.42
CA SER A 139 10.24 3.42 -14.58
C SER A 139 9.90 1.94 -14.54
N LEU A 140 10.85 1.11 -14.10
CA LEU A 140 10.65 -0.34 -14.01
C LEU A 140 9.59 -0.70 -12.95
N PHE A 141 9.49 0.08 -11.85
CA PHE A 141 8.44 -0.11 -10.86
C PHE A 141 7.04 0.12 -11.46
N GLN A 142 6.89 1.16 -12.27
CA GLN A 142 5.64 1.41 -12.99
C GLN A 142 5.33 0.32 -14.03
N GLU A 143 6.33 -0.09 -14.83
CA GLU A 143 6.20 -1.18 -15.80
C GLU A 143 5.80 -2.51 -15.13
N LEU A 144 6.31 -2.77 -13.91
CA LEU A 144 5.97 -3.96 -13.14
C LEU A 144 4.46 -4.02 -12.84
N ILE A 145 3.88 -2.90 -12.39
CA ILE A 145 2.43 -2.81 -12.12
C ILE A 145 1.63 -2.97 -13.42
N GLN A 146 2.05 -2.32 -14.50
CA GLN A 146 1.41 -2.44 -15.81
C GLN A 146 1.42 -3.87 -16.35
N ASN A 147 2.53 -4.59 -16.15
CA ASN A 147 2.65 -5.98 -16.60
C ASN A 147 1.78 -6.95 -15.78
N MET A 148 1.49 -6.64 -14.52
CA MET A 148 0.54 -7.41 -13.71
C MET A 148 -0.91 -7.20 -14.17
N ASN A 149 -1.20 -6.06 -14.79
CA ASN A 149 -2.53 -5.74 -15.30
C ASN A 149 -2.82 -6.33 -16.70
N LYS A 150 -1.77 -6.67 -17.46
CA LYS A 150 -1.90 -7.35 -18.76
C LYS A 150 -2.16 -8.83 -18.49
N GLY A 151 -3.32 -9.31 -18.91
CA GLY A 151 -3.73 -10.72 -18.73
C GLY A 151 -2.70 -11.75 -19.24
N VAL A 152 -2.82 -12.94 -18.72
CA VAL A 152 -1.95 -14.10 -19.00
C VAL A 152 -2.10 -14.51 -20.46
N ASP A 153 -1.06 -14.40 -21.27
CA ASP A 153 -0.95 -15.20 -22.51
C ASP A 153 -0.72 -16.67 -22.12
N GLU A 154 -1.40 -17.60 -22.80
CA GLU A 154 -1.54 -19.02 -22.43
C GLU A 154 -0.23 -19.87 -22.46
N SER A 155 0.95 -19.28 -22.27
CA SER A 155 2.22 -20.00 -22.25
C SER A 155 2.76 -20.18 -20.82
N GLU A 156 3.29 -21.35 -20.48
CA GLU A 156 3.89 -21.67 -19.17
C GLU A 156 5.03 -20.71 -18.76
N GLU A 157 5.79 -20.18 -19.72
CA GLU A 157 6.82 -19.17 -19.48
C GLU A 157 6.22 -17.83 -19.04
N SER A 158 5.00 -17.51 -19.51
CA SER A 158 4.25 -16.32 -19.11
C SER A 158 3.85 -16.42 -17.64
N ASP A 159 3.39 -17.59 -17.19
CA ASP A 159 2.94 -17.80 -15.81
C ASP A 159 4.08 -17.61 -14.80
N LEU A 160 5.25 -18.18 -15.04
CA LEU A 160 6.42 -18.00 -14.17
C LEU A 160 6.85 -16.53 -14.08
N LYS A 161 6.81 -15.80 -15.19
CA LYS A 161 7.14 -14.38 -15.23
C LYS A 161 6.15 -13.54 -14.43
N ILE A 162 4.85 -13.85 -14.52
CA ILE A 162 3.81 -13.18 -13.76
C ILE A 162 3.98 -13.43 -12.25
N LEU A 163 4.20 -14.70 -11.88
CA LEU A 163 4.47 -15.07 -10.49
C LEU A 163 5.73 -14.39 -9.94
N GLY A 164 6.81 -14.36 -10.74
CA GLY A 164 8.03 -13.64 -10.41
C GLY A 164 7.79 -12.14 -10.19
N ASN A 165 6.99 -11.51 -11.04
CA ASN A 165 6.60 -10.11 -10.92
C ASN A 165 5.76 -9.85 -9.65
N MET A 166 4.86 -10.76 -9.28
CA MET A 166 4.08 -10.64 -8.04
C MET A 166 4.98 -10.69 -6.80
N PHE A 167 5.93 -11.63 -6.73
CA PHE A 167 6.91 -11.70 -5.64
C PHE A 167 7.79 -10.46 -5.58
N LEU A 168 8.30 -10.02 -6.73
CA LEU A 168 9.12 -8.82 -6.82
C LEU A 168 8.35 -7.59 -6.35
N PHE A 169 7.11 -7.42 -6.82
CA PHE A 169 6.25 -6.31 -6.38
C PHE A 169 6.00 -6.32 -4.87
N LYS A 170 5.61 -7.47 -4.31
CA LYS A 170 5.41 -7.64 -2.86
C LYS A 170 6.67 -7.26 -2.07
N TYR A 171 7.84 -7.68 -2.54
CA TYR A 171 9.10 -7.36 -1.90
C TYR A 171 9.40 -5.85 -1.95
N LEU A 172 9.22 -5.22 -3.11
CA LEU A 172 9.46 -3.78 -3.27
C LEU A 172 8.53 -2.94 -2.39
N VAL A 173 7.25 -3.29 -2.31
CA VAL A 173 6.29 -2.61 -1.42
C VAL A 173 6.67 -2.83 0.04
N HIS A 174 7.10 -4.03 0.42
CA HIS A 174 7.59 -4.31 1.77
C HIS A 174 8.79 -3.41 2.14
N VAL A 175 9.74 -3.25 1.22
CA VAL A 175 10.90 -2.34 1.40
C VAL A 175 10.45 -0.89 1.58
N LEU A 176 9.52 -0.41 0.73
CA LEU A 176 8.97 0.95 0.86
C LEU A 176 8.27 1.14 2.22
N LYS A 177 7.55 0.14 2.70
CA LYS A 177 6.86 0.17 4.00
C LYS A 177 7.84 0.26 5.17
N LEU A 178 8.91 -0.53 5.14
CA LEU A 178 9.93 -0.52 6.18
C LEU A 178 10.68 0.82 6.28
N ASP A 179 10.86 1.51 5.17
CA ASP A 179 11.45 2.85 5.16
C ASP A 179 10.43 3.95 5.55
N PHE A 180 9.22 3.88 5.00
CA PHE A 180 8.20 4.93 5.17
C PHE A 180 7.59 4.94 6.57
N THR A 181 7.21 3.77 7.11
CA THR A 181 6.43 3.71 8.36
C THR A 181 7.11 4.36 9.56
N PRO A 182 8.40 4.07 9.89
CA PRO A 182 9.09 4.72 10.98
C PRO A 182 9.25 6.23 10.76
N ARG A 183 9.56 6.65 9.51
CA ARG A 183 9.70 8.06 9.16
C ARG A 183 8.40 8.82 9.33
N ASN A 184 7.27 8.23 8.90
CA ASN A 184 5.96 8.84 9.05
C ASN A 184 5.53 8.93 10.52
N GLN A 185 5.84 7.92 11.32
CA GLN A 185 5.56 7.95 12.76
C GLN A 185 6.31 9.10 13.44
N VAL A 186 7.61 9.24 13.20
CA VAL A 186 8.41 10.34 13.79
C VAL A 186 7.97 11.70 13.21
N PHE A 187 7.56 11.77 11.94
CA PHE A 187 6.99 12.99 11.36
C PHE A 187 5.71 13.43 12.09
N GLU A 188 4.79 12.52 12.39
CA GLU A 188 3.54 12.85 13.10
C GLU A 188 3.80 13.46 14.50
N GLU A 189 4.91 13.09 15.14
CA GLU A 189 5.31 13.59 16.44
C GLU A 189 6.13 14.90 16.36
N THR A 190 7.01 15.02 15.37
CA THR A 190 8.03 16.10 15.28
C THR A 190 7.73 17.14 14.22
N MET A 191 6.82 16.85 13.30
CA MET A 191 6.55 17.66 12.10
C MET A 191 7.79 17.89 11.21
N ASN A 192 8.81 17.02 11.31
CA ASN A 192 10.02 17.14 10.50
C ASN A 192 9.80 16.58 9.09
N TRP A 193 9.44 17.44 8.14
CA TRP A 193 9.16 17.07 6.75
C TRP A 193 10.38 16.46 6.03
N SER A 194 11.62 16.82 6.41
CA SER A 194 12.83 16.28 5.77
C SER A 194 12.88 14.75 5.83
N LEU A 195 12.36 14.14 6.90
CA LEU A 195 12.33 12.68 7.06
C LEU A 195 11.52 11.99 5.96
N LEU A 196 10.35 12.54 5.64
CA LEU A 196 9.47 12.00 4.59
C LEU A 196 9.94 12.38 3.20
N LYS A 197 10.55 13.56 3.04
CA LYS A 197 11.11 14.00 1.77
C LYS A 197 12.19 13.05 1.27
N GLU A 198 13.01 12.52 2.16
CA GLU A 198 14.09 11.58 1.88
C GLU A 198 13.63 10.11 1.81
N SER A 199 12.37 9.82 2.12
CA SER A 199 11.86 8.45 2.05
C SER A 199 11.91 7.89 0.62
N SER A 200 12.22 6.60 0.51
CA SER A 200 12.24 5.88 -0.77
C SER A 200 10.92 6.01 -1.53
N LEU A 201 9.80 6.02 -0.80
CA LEU A 201 8.47 6.22 -1.40
C LEU A 201 8.36 7.61 -2.04
N ASN A 202 8.73 8.67 -1.34
CA ASN A 202 8.65 10.02 -1.89
C ASN A 202 9.61 10.20 -3.08
N LEU A 203 10.83 9.68 -3.00
CA LEU A 203 11.80 9.72 -4.10
C LEU A 203 11.29 8.97 -5.34
N LEU A 204 10.64 7.81 -5.16
CA LEU A 204 10.02 7.05 -6.24
C LEU A 204 8.92 7.87 -6.94
N LEU A 205 8.01 8.45 -6.17
CA LEU A 205 6.86 9.18 -6.69
C LEU A 205 7.22 10.58 -7.24
N ALA A 206 8.30 11.18 -6.77
CA ALA A 206 8.83 12.45 -7.27
C ALA A 206 9.66 12.29 -8.56
N SER A 207 10.01 11.05 -8.92
CA SER A 207 10.79 10.77 -10.13
C SER A 207 10.05 11.21 -11.40
N ARG A 208 10.73 11.97 -12.27
CA ARG A 208 10.17 12.40 -13.57
C ARG A 208 9.83 11.24 -14.52
N ARG A 209 10.32 10.03 -14.22
CA ARG A 209 10.08 8.80 -15.00
C ARG A 209 8.82 8.07 -14.60
N VAL A 210 8.21 8.45 -13.49
CA VAL A 210 6.93 7.89 -13.02
C VAL A 210 5.82 8.85 -13.42
N ASN A 211 4.91 8.37 -14.23
CA ASN A 211 3.64 9.06 -14.43
C ASN A 211 2.71 8.72 -13.27
N PHE A 212 2.70 9.57 -12.25
CA PHE A 212 1.96 9.32 -11.01
C PHE A 212 0.47 9.06 -11.24
N LYS A 213 -0.18 9.83 -12.12
CA LYS A 213 -1.60 9.63 -12.42
C LYS A 213 -1.85 8.27 -13.07
N LEU A 214 -1.00 7.87 -14.00
CA LEU A 214 -1.09 6.55 -14.64
C LEU A 214 -0.79 5.42 -13.64
N LEU A 215 0.22 5.58 -12.79
CA LEU A 215 0.53 4.62 -11.72
C LEU A 215 -0.70 4.36 -10.83
N MET A 216 -1.38 5.42 -10.39
CA MET A 216 -2.59 5.31 -9.56
C MET A 216 -3.72 4.58 -10.29
N LYS A 217 -3.94 4.89 -11.58
CA LYS A 217 -4.93 4.20 -12.41
C LYS A 217 -4.62 2.71 -12.56
N ASP A 218 -3.36 2.38 -12.84
CA ASP A 218 -2.91 1.00 -12.99
C ASP A 218 -3.09 0.22 -11.68
N CYS A 219 -2.79 0.84 -10.53
CA CYS A 219 -3.03 0.24 -9.20
C CYS A 219 -4.52 -0.05 -8.97
N ILE A 220 -5.39 0.93 -9.21
CA ILE A 220 -6.84 0.79 -9.02
C ILE A 220 -7.39 -0.30 -9.96
N SER A 221 -7.01 -0.28 -11.23
CA SER A 221 -7.42 -1.28 -12.22
C SER A 221 -6.98 -2.69 -11.81
N THR A 222 -5.71 -2.87 -11.44
CA THR A 222 -5.17 -4.17 -11.00
C THR A 222 -5.92 -4.71 -9.77
N MET A 223 -6.27 -3.85 -8.82
CA MET A 223 -7.03 -4.26 -7.63
C MET A 223 -8.45 -4.69 -7.94
N CYS A 224 -9.07 -4.08 -8.94
CA CYS A 224 -10.48 -4.33 -9.29
C CYS A 224 -10.66 -5.36 -10.39
N THR A 225 -9.57 -5.84 -11.02
CA THR A 225 -9.64 -6.87 -12.05
C THR A 225 -10.02 -8.21 -11.40
N PRO A 226 -11.10 -8.87 -11.86
CA PRO A 226 -11.48 -10.17 -11.36
C PRO A 226 -10.36 -11.19 -11.57
N PHE A 227 -10.05 -11.93 -10.54
CA PHE A 227 -9.12 -13.06 -10.63
C PHE A 227 -9.95 -14.35 -10.69
N ASP A 228 -9.91 -14.99 -11.85
CA ASP A 228 -10.53 -16.30 -12.00
C ASP A 228 -9.70 -17.33 -11.23
N ALA A 229 -10.25 -17.83 -10.14
CA ALA A 229 -9.63 -18.83 -9.29
C ALA A 229 -9.95 -20.27 -9.73
N ASP A 230 -10.93 -20.44 -10.65
CA ASP A 230 -11.39 -21.76 -11.08
C ASP A 230 -10.26 -22.52 -11.80
N GLY A 231 -9.94 -23.70 -11.29
CA GLY A 231 -8.87 -24.54 -11.84
C GLY A 231 -7.43 -24.14 -11.49
N LYS A 232 -7.21 -23.03 -10.76
CA LYS A 232 -5.86 -22.57 -10.37
C LYS A 232 -5.40 -23.21 -9.06
N SER A 233 -4.07 -23.34 -8.90
CA SER A 233 -3.49 -23.89 -7.67
C SER A 233 -3.76 -22.97 -6.46
N ILE A 234 -3.92 -23.56 -5.28
CA ILE A 234 -4.12 -22.85 -4.01
C ILE A 234 -2.98 -21.83 -3.78
N SER A 235 -1.75 -22.22 -4.10
CA SER A 235 -0.58 -21.34 -3.96
C SER A 235 -0.67 -20.08 -4.83
N LEU A 236 -1.21 -20.17 -6.04
CA LEU A 236 -1.41 -19.04 -6.93
C LEU A 236 -2.49 -18.09 -6.39
N VAL A 237 -3.58 -18.63 -5.86
CA VAL A 237 -4.64 -17.84 -5.22
C VAL A 237 -4.11 -17.07 -4.03
N GLU A 238 -3.32 -17.70 -3.15
CA GLU A 238 -2.72 -17.06 -1.99
C GLU A 238 -1.66 -16.00 -2.39
N LEU A 239 -0.87 -16.26 -3.43
CA LEU A 239 0.08 -15.28 -3.94
C LEU A 239 -0.64 -14.04 -4.49
N HIS A 240 -1.73 -14.26 -5.26
CA HIS A 240 -2.56 -13.17 -5.77
C HIS A 240 -3.19 -12.34 -4.64
N LYS A 241 -3.77 -12.97 -3.61
CA LYS A 241 -4.27 -12.27 -2.43
C LYS A 241 -3.17 -11.45 -1.75
N GLY A 242 -1.98 -12.02 -1.60
CA GLY A 242 -0.83 -11.32 -1.04
C GLY A 242 -0.36 -10.14 -1.91
N MET A 243 -0.46 -10.23 -3.23
CA MET A 243 -0.18 -9.12 -4.16
C MET A 243 -1.23 -8.01 -4.01
N LEU A 244 -2.52 -8.35 -3.92
CA LEU A 244 -3.59 -7.37 -3.65
C LEU A 244 -3.39 -6.67 -2.31
N SER A 245 -3.00 -7.40 -1.26
CA SER A 245 -2.66 -6.79 0.04
C SER A 245 -1.52 -5.79 -0.09
N ALA A 246 -0.45 -6.15 -0.80
CA ALA A 246 0.66 -5.23 -1.05
C ALA A 246 0.23 -3.99 -1.86
N MET A 247 -0.66 -4.15 -2.83
CA MET A 247 -1.19 -3.03 -3.62
C MET A 247 -2.00 -2.06 -2.73
N LYS A 248 -2.85 -2.58 -1.83
CA LYS A 248 -3.57 -1.77 -0.84
C LYS A 248 -2.61 -1.03 0.08
N GLU A 249 -1.60 -1.72 0.61
CA GLU A 249 -0.56 -1.10 1.47
C GLU A 249 0.15 0.04 0.73
N LEU A 250 0.49 -0.15 -0.54
CA LEU A 250 1.08 0.91 -1.36
C LEU A 250 0.15 2.11 -1.49
N LEU A 251 -1.13 1.92 -1.79
CA LEU A 251 -2.10 3.02 -1.89
C LEU A 251 -2.27 3.75 -0.56
N VAL A 252 -2.36 3.04 0.55
CA VAL A 252 -2.45 3.64 1.89
C VAL A 252 -1.22 4.49 2.18
N MET A 253 -0.02 3.98 1.97
CA MET A 253 1.22 4.76 2.16
C MET A 253 1.27 6.02 1.29
N ILE A 254 0.82 5.94 0.04
CA ILE A 254 0.77 7.10 -0.86
C ILE A 254 -0.21 8.16 -0.34
N ILE A 255 -1.39 7.74 0.11
CA ILE A 255 -2.40 8.65 0.68
C ILE A 255 -1.88 9.27 1.98
N GLU A 256 -1.23 8.51 2.85
CA GLU A 256 -0.62 9.01 4.08
C GLU A 256 0.50 10.01 3.81
N LEU A 257 1.36 9.73 2.84
CA LEU A 257 2.40 10.67 2.42
C LEU A 257 1.81 12.01 1.93
N ASP A 258 0.73 11.95 1.13
CA ASP A 258 0.04 13.17 0.67
C ASP A 258 -0.65 13.92 1.82
N ALA A 259 -1.22 13.20 2.79
CA ALA A 259 -1.82 13.79 3.99
C ALA A 259 -0.76 14.46 4.87
N SER A 260 0.39 13.82 5.08
CA SER A 260 1.53 14.37 5.82
C SER A 260 2.12 15.59 5.11
N LYS A 261 2.24 15.55 3.78
CA LYS A 261 2.66 16.71 2.99
C LYS A 261 1.70 17.87 3.15
N LYS A 262 0.39 17.62 3.08
CA LYS A 262 -0.63 18.66 3.28
C LYS A 262 -0.53 19.31 4.67
N LYS A 263 -0.26 18.51 5.72
CA LYS A 263 0.00 19.07 7.06
C LYS A 263 1.23 19.97 7.05
N ALA A 264 2.34 19.49 6.47
CA ALA A 264 3.58 20.25 6.36
C ALA A 264 3.43 21.55 5.53
N ASP A 265 2.61 21.51 4.47
CA ASP A 265 2.27 22.70 3.65
C ASP A 265 1.50 23.75 4.47
N ILE A 266 0.54 23.32 5.30
CA ILE A 266 -0.25 24.22 6.17
C ILE A 266 0.65 24.89 7.21
N GLU A 267 1.60 24.16 7.79
CA GLU A 267 2.56 24.67 8.76
C GLU A 267 3.71 25.49 8.11
N GLY A 268 3.74 25.57 6.77
CA GLY A 268 4.75 26.33 6.04
C GLY A 268 6.16 25.73 6.07
N ILE A 269 6.27 24.42 6.34
CA ILE A 269 7.56 23.71 6.50
C ILE A 269 8.07 23.23 5.13
N THR A 270 7.20 23.11 4.12
CA THR A 270 7.57 22.69 2.79
C THR A 270 8.14 23.82 1.94
N ASN A 271 8.93 23.47 0.94
CA ASN A 271 9.53 24.41 0.00
C ASN A 271 8.93 24.26 -1.41
N ARG A 272 9.03 25.29 -2.25
CA ARG A 272 8.61 25.23 -3.66
C ARG A 272 9.29 24.09 -4.43
N GLY A 273 10.48 23.66 -4.02
CA GLY A 273 11.23 22.54 -4.62
C GLY A 273 10.65 21.16 -4.31
N ASP A 274 9.74 21.04 -3.35
CA ASP A 274 9.17 19.73 -2.96
C ASP A 274 8.14 19.20 -3.96
N GLY A 275 7.92 19.93 -5.04
CA GLY A 275 7.03 19.55 -6.13
C GLY A 275 5.55 19.65 -5.75
N VAL A 276 4.71 19.87 -6.76
CA VAL A 276 3.25 19.85 -6.62
C VAL A 276 2.73 18.73 -7.52
N ARG A 277 2.05 17.76 -6.91
CA ARG A 277 1.34 16.71 -7.64
C ARG A 277 -0.12 16.71 -7.23
N THR A 278 -1.01 16.23 -8.10
CA THR A 278 -2.39 15.98 -7.72
C THR A 278 -2.43 14.95 -6.61
N PRO A 279 -3.12 15.19 -5.49
CA PRO A 279 -3.19 14.22 -4.39
C PRO A 279 -3.81 12.89 -4.83
N ALA A 280 -3.35 11.80 -4.25
CA ALA A 280 -3.82 10.45 -4.56
C ALA A 280 -5.34 10.31 -4.40
N LEU A 281 -5.90 10.84 -3.31
CA LEU A 281 -7.34 10.81 -3.05
C LEU A 281 -8.15 11.49 -4.14
N GLU A 282 -7.67 12.61 -4.69
CA GLU A 282 -8.34 13.31 -5.79
C GLU A 282 -8.34 12.45 -7.06
N ILE A 283 -7.22 11.79 -7.37
CA ILE A 283 -7.12 10.89 -8.51
C ILE A 283 -8.04 9.68 -8.33
N ILE A 284 -8.07 9.08 -7.14
CA ILE A 284 -8.95 7.94 -6.83
C ILE A 284 -10.41 8.36 -7.03
N VAL A 285 -10.84 9.46 -6.43
CA VAL A 285 -12.22 9.95 -6.55
C VAL A 285 -12.58 10.27 -8.00
N ASP A 286 -11.65 10.84 -8.77
CA ASP A 286 -11.87 11.12 -10.20
C ASP A 286 -12.05 9.83 -10.99
N GLU A 287 -11.18 8.83 -10.82
CA GLU A 287 -11.31 7.54 -11.54
C GLU A 287 -12.62 6.82 -11.20
N LEU A 288 -12.98 6.79 -9.91
CA LEU A 288 -14.22 6.15 -9.44
C LEU A 288 -15.50 6.89 -9.89
N THR A 289 -15.39 8.15 -10.31
CA THR A 289 -16.56 8.96 -10.73
C THR A 289 -17.16 8.49 -12.07
N TYR A 290 -16.34 7.94 -12.95
CA TYR A 290 -16.73 7.62 -14.31
C TYR A 290 -17.18 6.18 -14.53
N ASP A 291 -16.97 5.31 -13.54
CA ASP A 291 -17.27 3.88 -13.65
C ASP A 291 -17.88 3.33 -12.35
N GLU A 292 -19.19 3.04 -12.40
CA GLU A 292 -19.96 2.50 -11.27
C GLU A 292 -19.46 1.11 -10.85
N TYR A 293 -19.07 0.27 -11.82
CA TYR A 293 -18.56 -1.06 -11.56
C TYR A 293 -17.20 -0.98 -10.85
N LEU A 294 -16.32 -0.10 -11.33
CA LEU A 294 -15.03 0.17 -10.71
C LEU A 294 -15.20 0.68 -9.27
N LEU A 295 -16.14 1.61 -9.05
CA LEU A 295 -16.46 2.14 -7.71
C LEU A 295 -16.87 1.03 -6.75
N SER A 296 -17.82 0.18 -7.15
CA SER A 296 -18.32 -0.90 -6.31
C SER A 296 -17.21 -1.88 -5.93
N ASN A 297 -16.45 -2.35 -6.92
CA ASN A 297 -15.36 -3.28 -6.71
C ASN A 297 -14.24 -2.68 -5.86
N PHE A 298 -13.86 -1.43 -6.13
CA PHE A 298 -12.83 -0.74 -5.37
C PHE A 298 -13.22 -0.62 -3.90
N LEU A 299 -14.41 -0.13 -3.58
CA LEU A 299 -14.89 0.02 -2.21
C LEU A 299 -15.06 -1.32 -1.49
N GLN A 300 -15.28 -2.41 -2.22
CA GLN A 300 -15.32 -3.76 -1.66
C GLN A 300 -13.93 -4.28 -1.32
N VAL A 301 -12.96 -4.09 -2.21
CA VAL A 301 -11.58 -4.60 -2.07
C VAL A 301 -10.74 -3.73 -1.15
N PHE A 302 -10.86 -2.40 -1.22
CA PHE A 302 -10.11 -1.46 -0.39
C PHE A 302 -10.71 -1.40 1.01
N ASP A 303 -10.05 -2.02 1.99
CA ASP A 303 -10.60 -2.31 3.32
C ASP A 303 -10.10 -1.40 4.46
N ASP A 304 -9.16 -0.46 4.20
CA ASP A 304 -8.76 0.53 5.21
C ASP A 304 -9.94 1.45 5.58
N PRO A 305 -10.46 1.41 6.83
CA PRO A 305 -11.68 2.11 7.16
C PRO A 305 -11.53 3.63 7.16
N LYS A 306 -10.37 4.16 7.60
CA LYS A 306 -10.09 5.60 7.63
C LYS A 306 -10.10 6.18 6.23
N TRP A 307 -9.33 5.60 5.34
CA TRP A 307 -9.19 6.11 3.98
C TRP A 307 -10.39 5.79 3.09
N LYS A 308 -11.07 4.67 3.32
CA LYS A 308 -12.36 4.37 2.69
C LYS A 308 -13.41 5.43 3.03
N LEU A 309 -13.52 5.80 4.30
CA LEU A 309 -14.42 6.86 4.72
C LEU A 309 -14.06 8.19 4.05
N GLU A 310 -12.79 8.57 4.04
CA GLU A 310 -12.33 9.83 3.42
C GLU A 310 -12.65 9.87 1.91
N ILE A 311 -12.47 8.75 1.18
CA ILE A 311 -12.84 8.63 -0.23
C ILE A 311 -14.34 8.87 -0.41
N VAL A 312 -15.17 8.24 0.41
CA VAL A 312 -16.63 8.41 0.36
C VAL A 312 -17.04 9.86 0.64
N LEU A 313 -16.46 10.49 1.67
CA LEU A 313 -16.72 11.87 2.03
C LEU A 313 -16.33 12.83 0.89
N GLN A 314 -15.15 12.67 0.32
CA GLN A 314 -14.69 13.50 -0.79
C GLN A 314 -15.56 13.32 -2.04
N TYR A 315 -15.94 12.07 -2.35
CA TYR A 315 -16.82 11.78 -3.48
C TYR A 315 -18.18 12.47 -3.31
N LEU A 316 -18.86 12.27 -2.17
CA LEU A 316 -20.17 12.86 -1.92
C LEU A 316 -20.12 14.40 -1.85
N THR A 317 -19.10 14.96 -1.19
CA THR A 317 -18.93 16.42 -1.05
C THR A 317 -18.78 17.12 -2.41
N LYS A 318 -18.19 16.46 -3.43
CA LYS A 318 -18.08 16.97 -4.81
C LYS A 318 -19.44 17.31 -5.43
N TYR A 319 -20.50 16.62 -5.03
CA TYR A 319 -21.85 16.76 -5.58
C TYR A 319 -22.83 17.52 -4.69
N ILE A 320 -22.46 17.82 -3.45
CA ILE A 320 -23.28 18.64 -2.54
C ILE A 320 -23.22 20.11 -3.00
N PRO A 321 -24.38 20.78 -3.15
CA PRO A 321 -24.42 22.18 -3.52
C PRO A 321 -23.69 23.04 -2.49
N LYS A 322 -22.69 23.81 -2.91
CA LYS A 322 -22.04 24.79 -2.04
C LYS A 322 -23.05 25.90 -1.68
N PRO A 323 -23.12 26.35 -0.42
CA PRO A 323 -24.03 27.40 -0.03
C PRO A 323 -23.71 28.69 -0.82
N SER A 324 -24.71 29.28 -1.43
CA SER A 324 -24.56 30.57 -2.11
C SER A 324 -24.23 31.66 -1.11
N VAL A 325 -23.20 32.47 -1.38
CA VAL A 325 -22.75 33.57 -0.53
C VAL A 325 -23.84 34.61 -0.24
N ARG A 326 -24.95 34.59 -0.99
CA ARG A 326 -26.07 35.54 -0.89
C ARG A 326 -27.13 35.23 0.15
N THR A 327 -27.18 34.05 0.72
CA THR A 327 -28.24 33.68 1.68
C THR A 327 -27.67 33.51 3.09
N ARG A 328 -27.53 34.62 3.82
CA ARG A 328 -27.16 34.68 5.25
C ARG A 328 -28.24 34.13 6.21
N ARG A 329 -29.28 33.48 5.73
CA ARG A 329 -30.43 33.01 6.54
C ARG A 329 -30.94 31.63 6.13
N SER A 330 -30.10 30.69 5.76
CA SER A 330 -30.53 29.30 5.59
C SER A 330 -29.79 28.40 6.58
N ASN A 331 -30.53 27.50 7.24
CA ASN A 331 -29.99 26.39 8.04
C ASN A 331 -29.28 25.34 7.14
N THR A 332 -28.43 25.80 6.21
CA THR A 332 -27.54 24.93 5.45
C THR A 332 -26.36 24.61 6.34
N PRO A 333 -25.93 23.33 6.41
CA PRO A 333 -24.77 22.91 7.17
C PRO A 333 -23.57 23.80 6.85
N GLN A 334 -22.92 24.34 7.89
CA GLN A 334 -21.69 25.12 7.72
C GLN A 334 -20.61 24.20 7.18
N GLY A 335 -19.60 24.74 6.51
CA GLY A 335 -18.58 23.95 5.81
C GLY A 335 -17.80 22.94 6.67
N GLU A 336 -17.89 23.04 8.00
CA GLU A 336 -17.33 22.03 8.93
C GLU A 336 -18.22 20.79 9.05
N ASP A 337 -19.55 20.93 8.99
CA ASP A 337 -20.47 19.79 9.03
C ASP A 337 -20.31 18.86 7.83
N LEU A 338 -19.84 19.36 6.68
CA LEU A 338 -19.60 18.56 5.47
C LEU A 338 -18.29 17.74 5.51
N LYS A 339 -17.51 17.87 6.56
CA LYS A 339 -16.29 17.07 6.78
C LYS A 339 -16.57 15.73 7.46
N THR A 340 -17.79 15.52 7.96
CA THR A 340 -18.19 14.31 8.67
C THR A 340 -19.27 13.56 7.92
N LEU A 341 -19.33 12.23 8.12
CA LEU A 341 -20.36 11.41 7.51
C LEU A 341 -21.77 11.86 7.93
N ASN A 342 -21.96 12.16 9.21
CA ASN A 342 -23.24 12.60 9.76
C ASN A 342 -23.71 13.91 9.11
N GLY A 343 -22.80 14.87 8.94
CA GLY A 343 -23.11 16.13 8.27
C GLY A 343 -23.51 15.94 6.79
N ILE A 344 -22.81 15.05 6.07
CA ILE A 344 -23.17 14.69 4.70
C ILE A 344 -24.53 13.99 4.66
N LEU A 345 -24.79 13.02 5.54
CA LEU A 345 -26.07 12.30 5.61
C LEU A 345 -27.25 13.24 5.91
N LYS A 346 -27.06 14.25 6.76
CA LYS A 346 -28.07 15.28 7.02
C LYS A 346 -28.47 16.05 5.76
N THR A 347 -27.60 16.17 4.75
CA THR A 347 -27.96 16.80 3.47
C THR A 347 -29.00 15.99 2.70
N PHE A 348 -29.02 14.66 2.86
CA PHE A 348 -30.02 13.76 2.26
C PHE A 348 -31.39 13.82 2.97
N SER A 349 -31.46 14.38 4.17
CA SER A 349 -32.74 14.63 4.84
C SER A 349 -33.57 15.71 4.11
N ASN A 350 -32.90 16.58 3.34
CA ASN A 350 -33.58 17.53 2.47
C ASN A 350 -33.87 16.86 1.10
N GLY A 351 -35.16 16.68 0.79
CA GLY A 351 -35.61 15.99 -0.43
C GLY A 351 -35.11 16.65 -1.73
N THR A 352 -34.95 17.98 -1.77
CA THR A 352 -34.42 18.68 -2.94
C THR A 352 -32.93 18.35 -3.15
N ASN A 353 -32.13 18.37 -2.10
CA ASN A 353 -30.71 18.03 -2.16
C ASN A 353 -30.53 16.55 -2.52
N ALA A 354 -31.24 15.64 -1.86
CA ALA A 354 -31.23 14.22 -2.16
C ALA A 354 -31.54 13.97 -3.65
N LYS A 355 -32.62 14.58 -4.18
CA LYS A 355 -32.99 14.48 -5.59
C LYS A 355 -31.90 14.99 -6.53
N ASN A 356 -31.31 16.14 -6.21
CA ASN A 356 -30.25 16.73 -7.03
C ASN A 356 -28.98 15.90 -7.07
N ILE A 357 -28.56 15.33 -5.91
CA ILE A 357 -27.38 14.47 -5.83
C ILE A 357 -27.66 13.17 -6.59
N THR A 358 -28.80 12.50 -6.31
CA THR A 358 -29.20 11.25 -6.96
C THR A 358 -29.31 11.39 -8.46
N LYS A 359 -29.80 12.56 -8.97
CA LYS A 359 -29.86 12.81 -10.40
C LYS A 359 -28.48 12.91 -11.05
N LYS A 360 -27.47 13.37 -10.30
CA LYS A 360 -26.09 13.57 -10.82
C LYS A 360 -25.28 12.27 -10.85
N ILE A 361 -25.38 11.45 -9.81
CA ILE A 361 -24.50 10.29 -9.63
C ILE A 361 -25.23 8.94 -9.67
N GLY A 362 -26.54 8.95 -9.76
CA GLY A 362 -27.36 7.75 -9.77
C GLY A 362 -27.76 7.24 -8.37
N PRO A 363 -28.92 6.59 -8.24
CA PRO A 363 -29.39 6.08 -6.96
C PRO A 363 -28.60 4.88 -6.44
N VAL A 364 -28.01 4.09 -7.33
CA VAL A 364 -27.17 2.93 -7.00
C VAL A 364 -25.87 3.41 -6.34
N VAL A 365 -25.19 4.35 -6.97
CA VAL A 365 -23.93 4.94 -6.47
C VAL A 365 -24.13 5.58 -5.10
N VAL A 366 -25.22 6.33 -4.89
CA VAL A 366 -25.54 6.94 -3.59
C VAL A 366 -25.64 5.87 -2.49
N GLN A 367 -26.37 4.77 -2.75
CA GLN A 367 -26.54 3.69 -1.79
C GLN A 367 -25.21 2.98 -1.47
N ILE A 368 -24.39 2.72 -2.48
CA ILE A 368 -23.06 2.12 -2.32
C ILE A 368 -22.18 3.03 -1.44
N LEU A 369 -22.13 4.32 -1.74
CA LEU A 369 -21.31 5.28 -0.97
C LEU A 369 -21.79 5.42 0.48
N ILE A 370 -23.09 5.58 0.72
CA ILE A 370 -23.65 5.66 2.07
C ILE A 370 -23.34 4.38 2.85
N GLY A 371 -23.54 3.22 2.23
CA GLY A 371 -23.32 1.93 2.89
C GLY A 371 -21.87 1.71 3.27
N HIS A 372 -20.93 1.90 2.34
CA HIS A 372 -19.50 1.74 2.64
C HIS A 372 -18.97 2.81 3.61
N GLY A 373 -19.46 4.06 3.53
CA GLY A 373 -19.12 5.10 4.49
C GLY A 373 -19.60 4.77 5.90
N PHE A 374 -20.82 4.26 6.03
CA PHE A 374 -21.39 3.83 7.31
C PHE A 374 -20.58 2.67 7.93
N LEU A 375 -20.31 1.60 7.16
CA LEU A 375 -19.54 0.46 7.66
C LEU A 375 -18.12 0.85 8.06
N ALA A 376 -17.47 1.72 7.29
CA ALA A 376 -16.16 2.26 7.63
C ALA A 376 -16.21 3.08 8.93
N GLN A 377 -17.20 3.95 9.09
CA GLN A 377 -17.39 4.74 10.31
C GLN A 377 -17.67 3.87 11.53
N LEU A 378 -18.46 2.80 11.40
CA LEU A 378 -18.68 1.85 12.49
C LEU A 378 -17.39 1.19 12.95
N THR A 379 -16.53 0.79 12.01
CA THR A 379 -15.24 0.18 12.33
C THR A 379 -14.34 1.14 13.10
N ILE A 380 -14.28 2.41 12.68
CA ILE A 380 -13.49 3.47 13.34
C ILE A 380 -14.05 3.76 14.74
N SER A 381 -15.38 3.87 14.88
CA SER A 381 -16.03 4.22 16.15
C SER A 381 -15.95 3.13 17.21
N ASN A 382 -15.75 1.87 16.81
CA ASN A 382 -15.49 0.79 17.75
C ASN A 382 -14.10 0.89 18.39
N THR A 383 -13.19 1.66 17.78
CA THR A 383 -11.82 1.86 18.27
C THR A 383 -11.62 3.20 18.99
N ASN A 384 -12.49 4.19 18.77
CA ASN A 384 -12.35 5.55 19.31
C ASN A 384 -13.70 6.09 19.79
N GLU A 385 -13.71 6.86 20.87
CA GLU A 385 -14.86 7.64 21.37
C GLU A 385 -15.05 8.88 20.46
N GLY A 386 -15.65 8.68 19.29
CA GLY A 386 -15.96 9.73 18.31
C GLY A 386 -17.43 10.14 18.31
N GLU A 387 -17.93 10.65 17.15
CA GLU A 387 -19.36 10.99 16.93
C GLU A 387 -20.29 9.92 17.44
N SER A 388 -21.44 10.34 18.00
CA SER A 388 -22.44 9.40 18.51
C SER A 388 -22.88 8.42 17.41
N ILE A 389 -22.52 7.17 17.56
CA ILE A 389 -22.91 6.10 16.61
C ILE A 389 -24.44 6.09 16.43
N THR A 390 -25.19 6.40 17.48
CA THR A 390 -26.65 6.49 17.46
C THR A 390 -27.16 7.54 16.47
N GLU A 391 -26.52 8.71 16.44
CA GLU A 391 -26.89 9.77 15.47
C GLU A 391 -26.57 9.35 14.04
N ILE A 392 -25.43 8.70 13.81
CA ILE A 392 -25.03 8.22 12.49
C ILE A 392 -26.02 7.16 11.99
N CYS A 393 -26.37 6.18 12.83
CA CYS A 393 -27.37 5.16 12.49
C CYS A 393 -28.72 5.79 12.10
N ASN A 394 -29.21 6.75 12.89
CA ASN A 394 -30.46 7.46 12.60
C ASN A 394 -30.35 8.24 11.28
N SER A 395 -29.22 8.89 11.03
CA SER A 395 -28.98 9.66 9.80
C SER A 395 -28.89 8.76 8.56
N VAL A 396 -28.29 7.57 8.66
CA VAL A 396 -28.24 6.57 7.57
C VAL A 396 -29.63 6.05 7.24
N ILE A 397 -30.42 5.67 8.27
CA ILE A 397 -31.80 5.21 8.09
C ILE A 397 -32.64 6.31 7.43
N ALA A 398 -32.54 7.55 7.92
CA ALA A 398 -33.24 8.69 7.35
C ALA A 398 -32.83 8.95 5.90
N ALA A 399 -31.54 8.93 5.59
CA ALA A 399 -31.02 9.16 4.24
C ALA A 399 -31.52 8.11 3.23
N LEU A 400 -31.36 6.82 3.53
CA LEU A 400 -31.80 5.73 2.65
C LEU A 400 -33.35 5.69 2.49
N THR A 401 -34.08 5.93 3.57
CA THR A 401 -35.54 6.01 3.53
C THR A 401 -36.01 7.20 2.67
N ASN A 402 -35.34 8.35 2.80
CA ASN A 402 -35.69 9.54 2.05
C ASN A 402 -35.39 9.41 0.54
N LEU A 403 -34.37 8.65 0.13
CA LEU A 403 -34.13 8.33 -1.28
C LEU A 403 -35.37 7.68 -1.94
N LYS A 404 -35.97 6.69 -1.28
CA LYS A 404 -37.18 6.03 -1.75
C LYS A 404 -38.42 6.96 -1.75
N ARG A 405 -38.48 7.88 -0.77
CA ARG A 405 -39.55 8.87 -0.67
C ARG A 405 -39.50 9.92 -1.78
N VAL A 406 -38.27 10.33 -2.17
CA VAL A 406 -38.03 11.34 -3.20
C VAL A 406 -38.35 10.82 -4.61
N ASP A 407 -38.09 9.53 -4.84
CA ASP A 407 -38.45 8.84 -6.07
C ASP A 407 -38.86 7.40 -5.77
N GLN A 408 -40.17 7.13 -5.92
CA GLN A 408 -40.78 5.80 -5.63
C GLN A 408 -40.21 4.70 -6.57
N LYS A 409 -39.59 5.06 -7.69
CA LYS A 409 -38.94 4.11 -8.61
C LYS A 409 -37.59 3.60 -8.10
N ILE A 410 -37.02 4.27 -7.08
CA ILE A 410 -35.75 3.84 -6.50
C ILE A 410 -35.99 2.60 -5.63
N GLU A 411 -35.40 1.49 -6.02
CA GLU A 411 -35.37 0.28 -5.21
C GLU A 411 -34.14 0.35 -4.28
N ILE A 412 -34.32 -0.07 -3.04
CA ILE A 412 -33.22 -0.25 -2.11
C ILE A 412 -32.48 -1.55 -2.46
N LEU A 413 -31.23 -1.43 -2.82
CA LEU A 413 -30.35 -2.54 -3.17
C LEU A 413 -30.25 -3.57 -2.02
N PRO A 414 -29.93 -4.83 -2.28
CA PRO A 414 -29.65 -5.81 -1.22
C PRO A 414 -28.64 -5.29 -0.20
N PHE A 415 -27.53 -4.69 -0.66
CA PHE A 415 -26.52 -4.05 0.19
C PHE A 415 -27.11 -2.90 1.03
N GLY A 416 -27.97 -2.04 0.45
CA GLY A 416 -28.66 -0.98 1.19
C GLY A 416 -29.59 -1.51 2.28
N LYS A 417 -30.26 -2.65 2.05
CA LYS A 417 -31.09 -3.32 3.06
C LYS A 417 -30.25 -3.89 4.21
N GLU A 418 -29.10 -4.47 3.91
CA GLU A 418 -28.14 -4.96 4.89
C GLU A 418 -27.63 -3.82 5.78
N VAL A 419 -27.29 -2.68 5.18
CA VAL A 419 -26.89 -1.46 5.88
C VAL A 419 -27.97 -0.96 6.82
N LEU A 420 -29.25 -0.90 6.37
CA LEU A 420 -30.38 -0.52 7.20
C LEU A 420 -30.57 -1.48 8.38
N PHE A 421 -30.54 -2.77 8.12
CA PHE A 421 -30.63 -3.79 9.17
C PHE A 421 -29.51 -3.64 10.21
N THR A 422 -28.27 -3.43 9.75
CA THR A 422 -27.12 -3.21 10.63
C THR A 422 -27.31 -1.95 11.50
N ALA A 423 -27.77 -0.84 10.92
CA ALA A 423 -28.03 0.39 11.66
C ALA A 423 -29.13 0.21 12.73
N GLU A 424 -30.23 -0.50 12.39
CA GLU A 424 -31.28 -0.82 13.35
C GLU A 424 -30.80 -1.73 14.49
N MET A 425 -29.97 -2.73 14.18
CA MET A 425 -29.41 -3.63 15.19
C MET A 425 -28.49 -2.89 16.16
N VAL A 426 -27.62 -1.98 15.65
CA VAL A 426 -26.77 -1.14 16.50
C VAL A 426 -27.59 -0.25 17.43
N LEU A 427 -28.71 0.33 16.95
CA LEU A 427 -29.60 1.12 17.79
C LEU A 427 -30.27 0.28 18.89
N LYS A 428 -30.71 -0.97 18.57
CA LYS A 428 -31.34 -1.88 19.56
C LYS A 428 -30.35 -2.36 20.63
N THR A 429 -29.08 -2.51 20.30
CA THR A 429 -28.08 -2.98 21.27
C THR A 429 -27.58 -1.87 22.20
N LYS A 430 -27.79 -0.59 21.83
CA LYS A 430 -27.40 0.57 22.64
C LYS A 430 -28.56 1.25 23.37
N ALA A 431 -29.82 0.84 23.12
CA ALA A 431 -31.02 1.25 23.84
C ALA A 431 -31.25 0.36 25.06
#